data_eb60cacb20e191a7921c946bda1b69b0
#
_entry.id   eb60cacb20e191a7921c946bda1b69b0
#
_cell.length_a   1.000
_cell.length_b   1.000
_cell.length_c   1.000
_cell.angle_alpha   90.00
_cell.angle_beta   90.00
_cell.angle_gamma   90.00
#
_symmetry.space_group_name_H-M   'P 1'
#
loop_
_entity.id
_entity.type
_entity.pdbx_description
1 polymer ?
#
loop_
_entity_poly.entity_id
_entity_poly.type
_entity_poly.pdbx_seq_one_letter_code
_entity_poly.pdbx_strand_id
1 'polypeptide(L)'
;GIDVDEIFEAENGLMALRLQEEHPIDVVITDIRMPDMDGLELIQEMQKKNNQIKFVVLSGYAEFSYAETAIRLGVKAYLLKPVSNDDLKAAFDKAYKEMEQTASVRQEVQMKKRMDREKQVYQQEKALNALFSGQEAGAVTREQLCKLCGYDEKMWAGGAESVLYLAILHINKESFEHQRFRPVDHELVRFMIRNIFEEIQAPCEKLLVNSLSDTRQMYGIFIG
;
A
#
# COMPACT_ATOMS: atom_id res chain seq x y z
N GLY A 1 4.21 -4.36 30.98
CA GLY A 1 5.56 -3.91 30.59
C GLY A 1 5.59 -3.72 29.09
N ILE A 2 6.48 -2.90 28.62
CA ILE A 2 6.76 -2.81 27.18
C ILE A 2 7.53 -4.07 26.83
N ASP A 3 7.06 -4.79 25.81
CA ASP A 3 7.75 -5.96 25.28
C ASP A 3 8.73 -5.45 24.23
N VAL A 4 10.01 -5.77 24.41
CA VAL A 4 11.10 -5.36 23.52
C VAL A 4 11.70 -6.63 22.94
N ASP A 5 11.61 -6.79 21.62
CA ASP A 5 12.09 -7.98 20.93
C ASP A 5 13.62 -8.04 20.87
N GLU A 6 14.26 -6.94 20.45
CA GLU A 6 15.70 -6.87 20.27
C GLU A 6 16.25 -5.50 20.71
N ILE A 7 17.46 -5.49 21.24
CA ILE A 7 18.20 -4.29 21.64
C ILE A 7 19.58 -4.32 20.97
N PHE A 8 19.88 -3.24 20.27
CA PHE A 8 21.18 -3.02 19.64
C PHE A 8 21.91 -1.87 20.35
N GLU A 9 23.19 -2.02 20.55
CA GLU A 9 24.03 -0.99 21.16
C GLU A 9 25.00 -0.42 20.13
N ALA A 10 25.17 0.90 20.14
CA ALA A 10 26.10 1.63 19.27
C ALA A 10 26.95 2.59 20.10
N GLU A 11 28.25 2.57 19.91
CA GLU A 11 29.21 3.44 20.62
C GLU A 11 29.19 4.88 20.08
N ASN A 12 28.74 5.09 18.84
CA ASN A 12 28.66 6.40 18.19
C ASN A 12 27.55 6.44 17.13
N GLY A 13 27.28 7.64 16.60
CA GLY A 13 26.25 7.85 15.61
C GLY A 13 26.46 7.10 14.29
N LEU A 14 27.71 6.94 13.84
CA LEU A 14 28.02 6.22 12.60
C LEU A 14 27.71 4.72 12.71
N MET A 15 27.99 4.12 13.86
CA MET A 15 27.62 2.73 14.13
C MET A 15 26.10 2.56 14.20
N ALA A 16 25.38 3.49 14.84
CA ALA A 16 23.94 3.48 14.90
C ALA A 16 23.28 3.56 13.51
N LEU A 17 23.84 4.36 12.58
CA LEU A 17 23.38 4.43 11.19
C LEU A 17 23.56 3.11 10.44
N ARG A 18 24.64 2.37 10.69
CA ARG A 18 24.87 1.04 10.09
C ARG A 18 23.86 0.03 10.63
N LEU A 19 23.62 0.03 11.94
CA LEU A 19 22.61 -0.84 12.53
C LEU A 19 21.21 -0.59 11.97
N GLN A 20 20.86 0.66 11.67
CA GLN A 20 19.60 0.99 10.99
C GLN A 20 19.50 0.41 9.57
N GLU A 21 20.63 0.24 8.87
CA GLU A 21 20.63 -0.37 7.53
C GLU A 21 20.46 -1.90 7.58
N GLU A 22 20.94 -2.52 8.65
CA GLU A 22 20.94 -3.98 8.83
C GLU A 22 19.68 -4.48 9.54
N HIS A 23 19.07 -3.65 10.40
CA HIS A 23 17.97 -4.02 11.27
C HIS A 23 16.81 -3.02 11.23
N PRO A 24 15.56 -3.48 11.38
CA PRO A 24 14.41 -2.61 11.58
C PRO A 24 14.49 -1.99 12.99
N ILE A 25 14.61 -0.68 13.05
CA ILE A 25 14.71 0.06 14.31
C ILE A 25 13.43 0.89 14.49
N ASP A 26 12.75 0.71 15.62
CA ASP A 26 11.53 1.43 15.97
C ASP A 26 11.80 2.62 16.90
N VAL A 27 12.69 2.44 17.87
CA VAL A 27 13.02 3.45 18.87
C VAL A 27 14.54 3.58 19.01
N VAL A 28 15.02 4.80 19.07
CA VAL A 28 16.43 5.11 19.31
C VAL A 28 16.52 5.96 20.56
N ILE A 29 17.39 5.54 21.49
CA ILE A 29 17.82 6.34 22.63
C ILE A 29 19.23 6.76 22.36
N THR A 30 19.51 8.05 22.37
CA THR A 30 20.83 8.57 22.09
C THR A 30 21.26 9.63 23.11
N ASP A 31 22.54 9.64 23.45
CA ASP A 31 23.15 10.82 24.06
C ASP A 31 23.30 11.92 22.99
N ILE A 32 23.35 13.17 23.40
CA ILE A 32 23.65 14.29 22.50
C ILE A 32 25.14 14.27 22.15
N ARG A 33 26.01 14.22 23.15
CA ARG A 33 27.46 14.30 22.93
C ARG A 33 28.05 12.92 22.72
N MET A 34 28.33 12.59 21.48
CA MET A 34 29.01 11.38 21.07
C MET A 34 30.20 11.73 20.16
N PRO A 35 31.23 10.87 20.10
CA PRO A 35 32.31 11.01 19.13
C PRO A 35 31.80 10.90 17.68
N ASP A 36 32.51 11.52 16.76
CA ASP A 36 32.33 11.45 15.30
C ASP A 36 31.03 12.05 14.78
N MET A 37 29.89 11.75 15.40
CA MET A 37 28.58 12.25 15.04
C MET A 37 27.75 12.43 16.31
N ASP A 38 27.24 13.63 16.55
CA ASP A 38 26.38 13.91 17.69
C ASP A 38 24.98 13.30 17.56
N GLY A 39 24.25 13.21 18.70
CA GLY A 39 22.92 12.58 18.70
C GLY A 39 21.88 13.33 17.89
N LEU A 40 21.99 14.65 17.74
CA LEU A 40 21.05 15.45 16.94
C LEU A 40 21.31 15.29 15.43
N GLU A 41 22.59 15.19 15.05
CA GLU A 41 22.98 14.84 13.68
C GLU A 41 22.53 13.43 13.33
N LEU A 42 22.73 12.47 14.25
CA LEU A 42 22.23 11.10 14.08
C LEU A 42 20.74 11.07 13.82
N ILE A 43 19.93 11.78 14.62
CA ILE A 43 18.47 11.84 14.44
C ILE A 43 18.13 12.37 13.05
N GLN A 44 18.77 13.43 12.59
CA GLN A 44 18.51 13.99 11.26
C GLN A 44 18.81 13.01 10.14
N GLU A 45 19.94 12.31 10.21
CA GLU A 45 20.32 11.33 9.19
C GLU A 45 19.39 10.10 9.20
N MET A 46 19.05 9.60 10.37
CA MET A 46 18.10 8.47 10.49
C MET A 46 16.70 8.83 9.98
N GLN A 47 16.21 10.03 10.26
CA GLN A 47 14.90 10.49 9.79
C GLN A 47 14.81 10.63 8.27
N LYS A 48 15.90 10.99 7.59
CA LYS A 48 15.94 11.02 6.11
C LYS A 48 15.66 9.64 5.49
N LYS A 49 16.14 8.58 6.14
CA LYS A 49 15.96 7.20 5.70
C LYS A 49 14.61 6.62 6.14
N ASN A 50 14.25 6.84 7.40
CA ASN A 50 12.99 6.36 7.98
C ASN A 50 12.43 7.35 9.00
N ASN A 51 11.40 8.09 8.62
CA ASN A 51 10.73 9.08 9.46
C ASN A 51 9.79 8.49 10.52
N GLN A 52 9.72 7.16 10.65
CA GLN A 52 8.84 6.47 11.60
C GLN A 52 9.53 6.19 12.93
N ILE A 53 10.85 6.20 12.94
CA ILE A 53 11.66 5.96 14.13
C ILE A 53 11.32 7.01 15.19
N LYS A 54 11.14 6.55 16.42
CA LYS A 54 10.92 7.42 17.57
C LYS A 54 12.24 7.64 18.30
N PHE A 55 12.50 8.89 18.67
CA PHE A 55 13.76 9.27 19.29
C PHE A 55 13.56 9.75 20.72
N VAL A 56 14.39 9.26 21.62
CA VAL A 56 14.55 9.73 23.01
C VAL A 56 15.98 10.23 23.16
N VAL A 57 16.11 11.47 23.62
CA VAL A 57 17.40 12.10 23.79
C VAL A 57 17.76 12.13 25.27
N LEU A 58 18.97 11.70 25.59
CA LEU A 58 19.58 11.82 26.91
C LEU A 58 20.61 12.95 26.90
N SER A 59 20.63 13.79 27.91
CA SER A 59 21.60 14.90 28.00
C SER A 59 22.12 15.07 29.42
N GLY A 60 23.42 15.22 29.55
CA GLY A 60 24.06 15.62 30.79
C GLY A 60 24.02 17.13 31.06
N TYR A 61 23.53 17.92 30.09
CA TYR A 61 23.55 19.37 30.13
C TYR A 61 22.15 19.94 29.91
N ALA A 62 21.77 20.89 30.76
CA ALA A 62 20.52 21.64 30.61
C ALA A 62 20.68 22.81 29.63
N GLU A 63 21.33 22.56 28.46
CA GLU A 63 21.49 23.61 27.44
C GLU A 63 20.19 23.77 26.65
N PHE A 64 19.62 24.93 26.71
CA PHE A 64 18.33 25.26 26.06
C PHE A 64 18.37 25.06 24.54
N SER A 65 19.52 25.33 23.90
CA SER A 65 19.72 25.19 22.46
C SER A 65 19.56 23.75 21.97
N TYR A 66 20.03 22.78 22.74
CA TYR A 66 19.87 21.35 22.40
C TYR A 66 18.43 20.90 22.55
N ALA A 67 17.75 21.33 23.62
CA ALA A 67 16.35 21.00 23.82
C ALA A 67 15.46 21.59 22.70
N GLU A 68 15.71 22.85 22.31
CA GLU A 68 15.00 23.49 21.20
C GLU A 68 15.20 22.75 19.89
N THR A 69 16.43 22.34 19.59
CA THR A 69 16.73 21.57 18.38
C THR A 69 16.10 20.20 18.39
N ALA A 70 16.15 19.50 19.52
CA ALA A 70 15.51 18.20 19.70
C ALA A 70 13.98 18.28 19.50
N ILE A 71 13.33 19.32 20.02
CA ILE A 71 11.88 19.57 19.81
C ILE A 71 11.59 19.79 18.32
N ARG A 72 12.39 20.59 17.60
CA ARG A 72 12.24 20.81 16.16
C ARG A 72 12.39 19.51 15.35
N LEU A 73 13.25 18.62 15.80
CA LEU A 73 13.41 17.29 15.21
C LEU A 73 12.31 16.31 15.61
N GLY A 74 11.37 16.71 16.47
CA GLY A 74 10.23 15.89 16.85
C GLY A 74 10.58 14.70 17.75
N VAL A 75 11.63 14.82 18.58
CA VAL A 75 11.95 13.77 19.56
C VAL A 75 10.80 13.58 20.56
N LYS A 76 10.61 12.38 21.03
CA LYS A 76 9.49 12.03 21.90
C LYS A 76 9.72 12.39 23.36
N ALA A 77 10.98 12.35 23.77
CA ALA A 77 11.40 12.80 25.09
C ALA A 77 12.82 13.34 25.05
N TYR A 78 13.06 14.32 25.90
CA TYR A 78 14.37 14.87 26.21
C TYR A 78 14.58 14.69 27.71
N LEU A 79 15.50 13.83 28.12
CA LEU A 79 15.71 13.44 29.49
C LEU A 79 17.08 13.95 29.98
N LEU A 80 17.11 14.56 31.17
CA LEU A 80 18.35 15.00 31.79
C LEU A 80 18.96 13.91 32.65
N LYS A 81 20.26 13.69 32.50
CA LYS A 81 21.02 12.78 33.37
C LYS A 81 21.21 13.39 34.77
N PRO A 82 21.07 12.62 35.86
CA PRO A 82 20.80 11.17 35.88
C PRO A 82 19.35 10.83 35.57
N VAL A 83 19.11 9.89 34.65
CA VAL A 83 17.77 9.47 34.22
C VAL A 83 17.23 8.43 35.21
N SER A 84 16.03 8.63 35.70
CA SER A 84 15.34 7.62 36.48
C SER A 84 14.69 6.55 35.60
N ASN A 85 14.49 5.35 36.17
CA ASN A 85 13.77 4.29 35.47
C ASN A 85 12.33 4.69 35.11
N ASP A 86 11.70 5.50 35.95
CA ASP A 86 10.33 5.99 35.71
C ASP A 86 10.27 6.98 34.53
N ASP A 87 11.24 7.89 34.42
CA ASP A 87 11.34 8.83 33.31
C ASP A 87 11.58 8.11 31.99
N LEU A 88 12.48 7.13 32.01
CA LEU A 88 12.78 6.31 30.81
C LEU A 88 11.54 5.51 30.40
N LYS A 89 10.85 4.89 31.35
CA LYS A 89 9.61 4.16 31.10
C LYS A 89 8.53 5.07 30.51
N ALA A 90 8.35 6.25 31.08
CA ALA A 90 7.37 7.22 30.57
C ALA A 90 7.69 7.66 29.12
N ALA A 91 8.96 7.84 28.79
CA ALA A 91 9.40 8.16 27.44
C ALA A 91 9.09 7.04 26.44
N PHE A 92 9.36 5.79 26.82
CA PHE A 92 9.02 4.61 26.02
C PHE A 92 7.51 4.45 25.84
N ASP A 93 6.73 4.57 26.93
CA ASP A 93 5.26 4.46 26.87
C ASP A 93 4.68 5.48 25.89
N LYS A 94 5.25 6.69 25.87
CA LYS A 94 4.83 7.75 24.94
C LYS A 94 5.18 7.39 23.50
N ALA A 95 6.42 6.94 23.25
CA ALA A 95 6.84 6.53 21.91
C ALA A 95 6.00 5.37 21.39
N TYR A 96 5.78 4.35 22.21
CA TYR A 96 5.00 3.17 21.88
C TYR A 96 3.54 3.50 21.52
N LYS A 97 2.86 4.30 22.35
CA LYS A 97 1.48 4.75 22.07
C LYS A 97 1.34 5.46 20.72
N GLU A 98 2.32 6.30 20.36
CA GLU A 98 2.28 6.96 19.07
C GLU A 98 2.53 5.99 17.92
N MET A 99 3.35 4.96 18.12
CA MET A 99 3.57 3.90 17.11
C MET A 99 2.29 3.12 16.87
N GLU A 100 1.60 2.67 17.94
CA GLU A 100 0.33 1.97 17.83
C GLU A 100 -0.74 2.82 17.14
N GLN A 101 -0.89 4.09 17.51
CA GLN A 101 -1.85 4.99 16.87
C GLN A 101 -1.54 5.18 15.39
N THR A 102 -0.27 5.35 15.04
CA THR A 102 0.14 5.51 13.65
C THR A 102 -0.10 4.23 12.83
N ALA A 103 0.16 3.06 13.42
CA ALA A 103 -0.07 1.77 12.78
C ALA A 103 -1.56 1.51 12.55
N SER A 104 -2.42 1.77 13.54
CA SER A 104 -3.87 1.59 13.44
C SER A 104 -4.48 2.50 12.38
N VAL A 105 -4.12 3.79 12.37
CA VAL A 105 -4.59 4.74 11.34
C VAL A 105 -4.16 4.30 9.94
N ARG A 106 -2.94 3.81 9.76
CA ARG A 106 -2.48 3.28 8.47
C ARG A 106 -3.27 2.07 8.02
N GLN A 107 -3.54 1.13 8.92
CA GLN A 107 -4.37 -0.04 8.62
C GLN A 107 -5.77 0.37 8.19
N GLU A 108 -6.41 1.29 8.92
CA GLU A 108 -7.73 1.81 8.57
C GLU A 108 -7.74 2.48 7.18
N VAL A 109 -6.75 3.33 6.90
CA VAL A 109 -6.63 4.00 5.59
C VAL A 109 -6.41 2.99 4.47
N GLN A 110 -5.57 1.98 4.68
CA GLN A 110 -5.33 0.93 3.68
C GLN A 110 -6.59 0.09 3.46
N MET A 111 -7.27 -0.29 4.53
CA MET A 111 -8.51 -1.06 4.46
C MET A 111 -9.61 -0.29 3.74
N LYS A 112 -9.77 1.00 4.04
CA LYS A 112 -10.71 1.89 3.34
C LYS A 112 -10.38 2.00 1.85
N LYS A 113 -9.12 2.22 1.48
CA LYS A 113 -8.69 2.27 0.07
C LYS A 113 -8.98 0.95 -0.66
N ARG A 114 -8.77 -0.18 0.02
CA ARG A 114 -9.07 -1.50 -0.55
C ARG A 114 -10.57 -1.67 -0.77
N MET A 115 -11.40 -1.35 0.21
CA MET A 115 -12.86 -1.40 0.10
C MET A 115 -13.40 -0.47 -1.00
N ASP A 116 -12.89 0.75 -1.08
CA ASP A 116 -13.30 1.71 -2.13
C ASP A 116 -12.93 1.18 -3.53
N ARG A 117 -11.76 0.56 -3.67
CA ARG A 117 -11.33 -0.07 -4.93
C ARG A 117 -12.20 -1.27 -5.31
N GLU A 118 -12.49 -2.16 -4.36
CA GLU A 118 -13.37 -3.30 -4.57
C GLU A 118 -14.79 -2.85 -4.97
N LYS A 119 -15.31 -1.81 -4.30
CA LYS A 119 -16.60 -1.21 -4.63
C LYS A 119 -16.60 -0.61 -6.04
N GLN A 120 -15.54 0.07 -6.42
CA GLN A 120 -15.40 0.65 -7.76
C GLN A 120 -15.38 -0.44 -8.84
N VAL A 121 -14.58 -1.50 -8.64
CA VAL A 121 -14.54 -2.64 -9.55
C VAL A 121 -15.91 -3.31 -9.68
N TYR A 122 -16.60 -3.55 -8.56
CA TYR A 122 -17.94 -4.12 -8.58
C TYR A 122 -18.95 -3.25 -9.34
N GLN A 123 -18.90 -1.94 -9.16
CA GLN A 123 -19.77 -1.00 -9.89
C GLN A 123 -19.48 -1.01 -11.40
N GLN A 124 -18.19 -1.08 -11.78
CA GLN A 124 -17.78 -1.21 -13.17
C GLN A 124 -18.28 -2.52 -13.79
N GLU A 125 -18.06 -3.65 -13.10
CA GLU A 125 -18.53 -4.97 -13.56
C GLU A 125 -20.05 -4.98 -13.71
N LYS A 126 -20.79 -4.43 -12.76
CA LYS A 126 -22.25 -4.34 -12.80
C LYS A 126 -22.74 -3.52 -13.99
N ALA A 127 -22.13 -2.36 -14.22
CA ALA A 127 -22.50 -1.49 -15.33
C ALA A 127 -22.22 -2.15 -16.69
N LEU A 128 -21.04 -2.76 -16.85
CA LEU A 128 -20.67 -3.48 -18.08
C LEU A 128 -21.58 -4.71 -18.31
N ASN A 129 -21.92 -5.45 -17.26
CA ASN A 129 -22.86 -6.57 -17.37
C ASN A 129 -24.27 -6.12 -17.78
N ALA A 130 -24.77 -4.99 -17.28
CA ALA A 130 -26.05 -4.43 -17.70
C ALA A 130 -26.07 -4.09 -19.21
N LEU A 131 -24.96 -3.56 -19.71
CA LEU A 131 -24.76 -3.27 -21.12
C LEU A 131 -24.78 -4.53 -21.99
N PHE A 132 -24.04 -5.55 -21.59
CA PHE A 132 -23.90 -6.78 -22.39
C PHE A 132 -25.13 -7.68 -22.30
N SER A 133 -25.94 -7.59 -21.24
CA SER A 133 -27.19 -8.35 -21.12
C SER A 133 -28.37 -7.72 -21.86
N GLY A 134 -28.19 -6.54 -22.46
CA GLY A 134 -29.27 -5.83 -23.18
C GLY A 134 -30.37 -5.30 -22.27
N GLN A 135 -30.17 -5.25 -20.97
CA GLN A 135 -31.17 -4.76 -19.99
C GLN A 135 -31.32 -3.23 -20.01
N GLU A 136 -30.33 -2.52 -20.49
CA GLU A 136 -30.42 -1.08 -20.74
C GLU A 136 -30.52 -0.84 -22.25
N ALA A 137 -31.74 -0.60 -22.71
CA ALA A 137 -32.06 -0.35 -24.13
C ALA A 137 -31.66 1.07 -24.57
N GLY A 138 -30.50 1.55 -24.19
CA GLY A 138 -29.93 2.82 -24.62
C GLY A 138 -28.60 2.60 -25.33
N ALA A 139 -28.37 3.34 -26.41
CA ALA A 139 -27.07 3.34 -27.07
C ALA A 139 -26.02 3.81 -26.06
N VAL A 140 -25.16 2.89 -25.63
CA VAL A 140 -24.02 3.23 -24.76
C VAL A 140 -23.07 4.11 -25.54
N THR A 141 -22.84 5.29 -25.04
CA THR A 141 -21.89 6.19 -25.69
C THR A 141 -20.47 5.73 -25.42
N ARG A 142 -19.58 6.01 -26.36
CA ARG A 142 -18.13 5.79 -26.25
C ARG A 142 -17.58 6.38 -24.95
N GLU A 143 -18.02 7.59 -24.58
CA GLU A 143 -17.64 8.29 -23.36
C GLU A 143 -18.03 7.49 -22.09
N GLN A 144 -19.21 6.90 -22.07
CA GLN A 144 -19.66 6.06 -20.96
C GLN A 144 -18.80 4.79 -20.83
N LEU A 145 -18.44 4.15 -21.95
CA LEU A 145 -17.56 2.98 -21.94
C LEU A 145 -16.16 3.34 -21.45
N CYS A 146 -15.57 4.42 -21.96
CA CYS A 146 -14.25 4.88 -21.50
C CYS A 146 -14.24 5.14 -20.01
N LYS A 147 -15.24 5.84 -19.49
CA LYS A 147 -15.38 6.13 -18.06
C LYS A 147 -15.55 4.87 -17.22
N LEU A 148 -16.30 3.89 -17.68
CA LEU A 148 -16.48 2.59 -17.02
C LEU A 148 -15.21 1.76 -17.02
N CYS A 149 -14.46 1.79 -18.12
CA CYS A 149 -13.19 1.08 -18.24
C CYS A 149 -12.01 1.81 -17.56
N GLY A 150 -12.21 3.05 -17.10
CA GLY A 150 -11.17 3.85 -16.46
C GLY A 150 -10.18 4.47 -17.43
N TYR A 151 -10.54 4.60 -18.72
CA TYR A 151 -9.70 5.19 -19.75
C TYR A 151 -9.95 6.68 -19.94
N ASP A 152 -8.89 7.43 -20.20
CA ASP A 152 -9.02 8.86 -20.53
C ASP A 152 -9.49 9.02 -21.98
N GLU A 153 -10.58 9.76 -22.17
CA GLU A 153 -11.16 10.07 -23.48
C GLU A 153 -10.15 10.74 -24.44
N LYS A 154 -9.16 11.41 -23.89
CA LYS A 154 -8.10 12.09 -24.68
C LYS A 154 -7.17 11.11 -25.40
N MET A 155 -7.02 9.88 -24.94
CA MET A 155 -6.23 8.86 -25.64
C MET A 155 -6.86 8.48 -26.99
N TRP A 156 -8.12 8.77 -27.20
CA TRP A 156 -8.89 8.48 -28.42
C TRP A 156 -8.96 9.66 -29.39
N ALA A 157 -8.41 10.81 -29.01
CA ALA A 157 -8.47 12.04 -29.82
C ALA A 157 -7.48 12.05 -31.02
N GLY A 158 -6.71 10.99 -31.22
CA GLY A 158 -5.69 10.88 -32.24
C GLY A 158 -6.16 10.38 -33.59
N GLY A 159 -7.25 10.90 -34.15
CA GLY A 159 -7.54 10.88 -35.61
C GLY A 159 -7.59 9.53 -36.37
N ALA A 160 -7.25 8.41 -35.76
CA ALA A 160 -7.40 7.07 -36.32
C ALA A 160 -8.77 6.50 -35.94
N GLU A 161 -9.38 5.72 -36.84
CA GLU A 161 -10.60 4.96 -36.54
C GLU A 161 -10.31 3.99 -35.37
N SER A 162 -10.65 4.41 -34.16
CA SER A 162 -10.53 3.52 -33.00
C SER A 162 -11.63 2.47 -33.05
N VAL A 163 -11.25 1.22 -33.00
CA VAL A 163 -12.16 0.08 -33.11
C VAL A 163 -12.29 -0.57 -31.73
N LEU A 164 -13.54 -0.80 -31.33
CA LEU A 164 -13.87 -1.56 -30.14
C LEU A 164 -14.21 -3.00 -30.53
N TYR A 165 -13.44 -3.94 -30.01
CA TYR A 165 -13.75 -5.36 -30.14
C TYR A 165 -14.33 -5.89 -28.83
N LEU A 166 -15.44 -6.60 -28.93
CA LEU A 166 -16.04 -7.34 -27.83
C LEU A 166 -15.86 -8.82 -28.07
N ALA A 167 -15.19 -9.51 -27.15
CA ALA A 167 -15.07 -10.95 -27.15
C ALA A 167 -15.91 -11.54 -26.01
N ILE A 168 -16.68 -12.57 -26.31
CA ILE A 168 -17.41 -13.34 -25.29
C ILE A 168 -16.65 -14.67 -25.14
N LEU A 169 -16.06 -14.87 -23.96
CA LEU A 169 -15.41 -16.13 -23.62
C LEU A 169 -16.42 -16.99 -22.87
N HIS A 170 -16.68 -18.17 -23.40
CA HIS A 170 -17.57 -19.13 -22.78
C HIS A 170 -16.79 -20.37 -22.31
N ILE A 171 -16.87 -20.67 -21.02
CA ILE A 171 -16.25 -21.85 -20.43
C ILE A 171 -17.13 -23.05 -20.77
N ASN A 172 -16.71 -23.89 -21.73
CA ASN A 172 -17.48 -25.07 -22.12
C ASN A 172 -17.33 -26.18 -21.09
N LYS A 173 -18.44 -26.61 -20.52
CA LYS A 173 -18.49 -27.66 -19.51
C LYS A 173 -18.02 -29.02 -20.04
N GLU A 174 -18.31 -29.36 -21.28
CA GLU A 174 -17.92 -30.64 -21.91
C GLU A 174 -16.39 -30.80 -22.02
N SER A 175 -15.66 -29.71 -22.20
CA SER A 175 -14.18 -29.73 -22.25
C SER A 175 -13.54 -30.13 -20.92
N PHE A 176 -14.27 -30.01 -19.81
CA PHE A 176 -13.77 -30.29 -18.47
C PHE A 176 -14.29 -31.60 -17.88
N GLU A 177 -15.37 -32.18 -18.40
CA GLU A 177 -15.93 -33.44 -17.93
C GLU A 177 -14.99 -34.63 -18.08
N HIS A 178 -14.06 -34.57 -19.05
CA HIS A 178 -13.05 -35.62 -19.28
C HIS A 178 -11.82 -35.51 -18.37
N GLN A 179 -11.68 -34.43 -17.60
CA GLN A 179 -10.50 -34.16 -16.76
C GLN A 179 -10.89 -33.78 -15.35
N ARG A 180 -11.52 -34.64 -14.56
CA ARG A 180 -11.68 -34.57 -13.07
C ARG A 180 -11.93 -33.16 -12.44
N PHE A 181 -12.39 -32.14 -13.19
CA PHE A 181 -12.73 -30.83 -12.64
C PHE A 181 -14.15 -30.86 -12.05
N ARG A 182 -14.27 -30.42 -10.79
CA ARG A 182 -15.58 -30.32 -10.11
C ARG A 182 -16.26 -28.98 -10.47
N PRO A 183 -17.59 -28.84 -10.35
CA PRO A 183 -18.31 -27.58 -10.58
C PRO A 183 -17.79 -26.38 -9.78
N VAL A 184 -17.08 -26.63 -8.67
CA VAL A 184 -16.45 -25.62 -7.80
C VAL A 184 -15.26 -24.95 -8.47
N ASP A 185 -14.73 -25.51 -9.55
CA ASP A 185 -13.46 -25.05 -10.17
C ASP A 185 -13.65 -23.89 -11.17
N HIS A 186 -14.89 -23.40 -11.39
CA HIS A 186 -15.14 -22.26 -12.28
C HIS A 186 -14.42 -20.98 -11.85
N GLU A 187 -14.32 -20.73 -10.57
CA GLU A 187 -13.57 -19.60 -10.01
C GLU A 187 -12.07 -19.73 -10.33
N LEU A 188 -11.52 -20.92 -10.19
CA LEU A 188 -10.12 -21.21 -10.52
C LEU A 188 -9.87 -21.03 -12.02
N VAL A 189 -10.78 -21.53 -12.87
CA VAL A 189 -10.66 -21.38 -14.33
C VAL A 189 -10.74 -19.91 -14.71
N ARG A 190 -11.64 -19.13 -14.12
CA ARG A 190 -11.72 -17.68 -14.34
C ARG A 190 -10.42 -16.97 -13.94
N PHE A 191 -9.88 -17.34 -12.79
CA PHE A 191 -8.60 -16.81 -12.33
C PHE A 191 -7.47 -17.12 -13.31
N MET A 192 -7.39 -18.36 -13.81
CA MET A 192 -6.41 -18.75 -14.81
C MET A 192 -6.57 -17.97 -16.13
N ILE A 193 -7.81 -17.84 -16.62
CA ILE A 193 -8.12 -17.06 -17.82
C ILE A 193 -7.70 -15.60 -17.64
N ARG A 194 -7.97 -15.01 -16.48
CA ARG A 194 -7.58 -13.64 -16.17
C ARG A 194 -6.07 -13.46 -16.23
N ASN A 195 -5.31 -14.36 -15.62
CA ASN A 195 -3.84 -14.30 -15.65
C ASN A 195 -3.30 -14.42 -17.08
N ILE A 196 -3.81 -15.38 -17.85
CA ILE A 196 -3.41 -15.54 -19.27
C ILE A 196 -3.77 -14.29 -20.08
N PHE A 197 -4.96 -13.73 -19.86
CA PHE A 197 -5.42 -12.54 -20.54
C PHE A 197 -4.53 -11.33 -20.25
N GLU A 198 -4.06 -11.20 -19.01
CA GLU A 198 -3.15 -10.11 -18.62
C GLU A 198 -1.75 -10.28 -19.21
N GLU A 199 -1.26 -11.50 -19.36
CA GLU A 199 0.03 -11.79 -19.97
C GLU A 199 0.07 -11.60 -21.51
N ILE A 200 -1.08 -11.64 -22.19
CA ILE A 200 -1.14 -11.42 -23.64
C ILE A 200 -0.69 -10.00 -23.96
N GLN A 201 0.42 -9.89 -24.69
CA GLN A 201 0.84 -8.60 -25.26
C GLN A 201 -0.04 -8.27 -26.45
N ALA A 202 -0.84 -7.21 -26.34
CA ALA A 202 -1.67 -6.71 -27.42
C ALA A 202 -1.32 -5.24 -27.71
N PRO A 203 -1.36 -4.80 -28.98
CA PRO A 203 -1.14 -3.39 -29.33
C PRO A 203 -2.33 -2.49 -28.98
N CYS A 204 -3.21 -2.95 -28.12
CA CYS A 204 -4.46 -2.29 -27.74
C CYS A 204 -4.67 -2.42 -26.23
N GLU A 205 -5.44 -1.51 -25.69
CA GLU A 205 -5.92 -1.63 -24.31
C GLU A 205 -6.92 -2.77 -24.19
N LYS A 206 -6.87 -3.51 -23.10
CA LYS A 206 -7.71 -4.70 -22.87
C LYS A 206 -8.27 -4.76 -21.47
N LEU A 207 -9.51 -5.19 -21.35
CA LEU A 207 -10.19 -5.39 -20.08
C LEU A 207 -10.93 -6.73 -20.09
N LEU A 208 -10.89 -7.49 -19.00
CA LEU A 208 -11.63 -8.72 -18.83
C LEU A 208 -12.62 -8.58 -17.66
N VAL A 209 -13.89 -8.85 -17.92
CA VAL A 209 -14.99 -8.70 -16.98
C VAL A 209 -15.72 -10.04 -16.82
N ASN A 210 -16.03 -10.41 -15.58
CA ASN A 210 -16.85 -11.59 -15.32
C ASN A 210 -18.33 -11.30 -15.61
N SER A 211 -19.02 -12.26 -16.22
CA SER A 211 -20.48 -12.19 -16.28
C SER A 211 -21.08 -12.40 -14.88
N LEU A 212 -22.02 -11.53 -14.50
CA LEU A 212 -22.76 -11.65 -13.24
C LEU A 212 -23.99 -12.57 -13.38
N SER A 213 -24.47 -12.77 -14.62
CA SER A 213 -25.64 -13.62 -14.91
C SER A 213 -25.28 -15.07 -15.22
N ASP A 214 -24.11 -15.32 -15.79
CA ASP A 214 -23.64 -16.68 -16.09
C ASP A 214 -22.18 -16.84 -15.63
N THR A 215 -21.97 -17.72 -14.64
CA THR A 215 -20.65 -18.02 -14.09
C THR A 215 -19.69 -18.63 -15.10
N ARG A 216 -20.15 -19.09 -16.24
CA ARG A 216 -19.35 -19.66 -17.34
C ARG A 216 -18.93 -18.64 -18.40
N GLN A 217 -19.35 -17.37 -18.27
CA GLN A 217 -19.04 -16.35 -19.24
C GLN A 217 -18.11 -15.28 -18.68
N MET A 218 -17.25 -14.79 -19.55
CA MET A 218 -16.42 -13.60 -19.32
C MET A 218 -16.47 -12.74 -20.58
N TYR A 219 -16.42 -11.43 -20.40
CA TYR A 219 -16.40 -10.47 -21.50
C TYR A 219 -15.02 -9.84 -21.62
N GLY A 220 -14.39 -10.01 -22.78
CA GLY A 220 -13.15 -9.33 -23.14
C GLY A 220 -13.44 -8.09 -23.97
N ILE A 221 -12.91 -6.95 -23.56
CA ILE A 221 -13.03 -5.69 -24.28
C ILE A 221 -11.64 -5.30 -24.76
N PHE A 222 -11.50 -5.03 -26.04
CA PHE A 222 -10.27 -4.59 -26.65
C PHE A 222 -10.50 -3.25 -27.35
N ILE A 223 -9.62 -2.30 -27.07
CA ILE A 223 -9.72 -0.93 -27.53
C ILE A 223 -8.42 -0.57 -28.26
N GLY A 224 -8.48 -0.43 -29.57
CA GLY A 224 -7.31 -0.15 -30.40
C GLY A 224 -7.59 0.93 -31.45
#